data_5a5195ee6e87313ca4e8ce062a41c91e
#
_entry.id   5a5195ee6e87313ca4e8ce062a41c91e
#
_cell.length_a   1.000
_cell.length_b   1.000
_cell.length_c   1.000
_cell.angle_alpha   90.00
_cell.angle_beta   90.00
_cell.angle_gamma   90.00
#
_symmetry.space_group_name_H-M   'P 1'
#
loop_
_entity.id
_entity.type
_entity.pdbx_description
1 polymer ?
#
loop_
_entity_poly.entity_id
_entity_poly.type
_entity_poly.pdbx_seq_one_letter_code
_entity_poly.pdbx_strand_id
1 'polypeptide(L)'
;MSAPTSGHLLCGAGGDSKGFANAGFQVAVGANHWDRAIETHAANFPDAEHLCVDLDHYDMRKLPRTDVLVGSPICYESSPADGIARPKAPPTPGQLDLLEQGPIASAAWERTRASAYDILRAAEVHDYRAIVCENVVRFATAWPLFPWWLTGFEQLGYRHQIVSANAAHVGDPGNDPASQWRDRIFIVFTKLALKAPDLRLSPRAWCPTCGVDVDAVQAWRNGRKIGKYRQQYDYRCPNSTCRHQIVEPYVSPAAAVIDWTDLGIRIGDRPALGMRPLAANTVKKIRLGLDRYRTPTVVTVNHDDRGGDGRVFPATSGPLPTRTLRIGDGVAVPPLLVPTGGSWNDSAVPVTMPMRTRTTRESEGVLIPGAFITEHRGGGSTTRPVADPLATITAGGNHHGLVIPYRKGKPTTTADPLHTIATHESAALAGAGADLAALELGECRFRMLSPREHLRAQRFTDDYIVKGNVGEQTAQAGNAVPCNVAQWIASKLLEVL
;
A
#
# COMPACT_ATOMS: atom_id res chain seq x y z
N MET A 1 -22.71 10.28 27.62
CA MET A 1 -22.77 11.11 26.41
C MET A 1 -22.95 10.16 25.24
N SER A 2 -23.77 10.49 24.23
CA SER A 2 -23.86 9.70 22.99
C SER A 2 -22.52 9.75 22.25
N ALA A 3 -22.20 8.70 21.48
CA ALA A 3 -21.02 8.71 20.61
C ALA A 3 -21.10 9.86 19.60
N PRO A 4 -20.00 10.58 19.34
CA PRO A 4 -20.01 11.62 18.30
C PRO A 4 -20.24 10.99 16.93
N THR A 5 -20.85 11.78 16.02
CA THR A 5 -21.26 11.35 14.69
C THR A 5 -20.26 11.80 13.63
N SER A 6 -20.08 10.99 12.58
CA SER A 6 -19.25 11.33 11.42
C SER A 6 -20.00 11.16 10.11
N GLY A 7 -19.79 12.10 9.19
CA GLY A 7 -20.27 12.03 7.82
C GLY A 7 -19.10 11.89 6.84
N HIS A 8 -19.23 11.04 5.83
CA HIS A 8 -18.15 10.65 4.93
C HIS A 8 -18.50 10.97 3.47
N LEU A 9 -17.88 12.01 2.91
CA LEU A 9 -18.03 12.38 1.51
C LEU A 9 -16.93 11.75 0.65
N LEU A 10 -17.30 11.27 -0.53
CA LEU A 10 -16.42 10.54 -1.42
C LEU A 10 -15.85 9.27 -0.73
N CYS A 11 -16.69 8.61 0.06
CA CYS A 11 -16.32 7.55 1.00
C CYS A 11 -15.60 6.33 0.38
N GLY A 12 -15.69 6.12 -0.94
CA GLY A 12 -15.06 4.98 -1.63
C GLY A 12 -15.42 3.64 -1.00
N ALA A 13 -14.40 2.85 -0.66
CA ALA A 13 -14.60 1.58 0.06
C ALA A 13 -14.92 1.75 1.56
N GLY A 14 -14.99 2.98 2.09
CA GLY A 14 -15.28 3.23 3.50
C GLY A 14 -14.12 2.97 4.46
N GLY A 15 -12.87 3.12 4.01
CA GLY A 15 -11.71 2.94 4.90
C GLY A 15 -11.61 3.99 5.99
N ASP A 16 -11.96 5.22 5.69
CA ASP A 16 -12.13 6.31 6.64
C ASP A 16 -13.30 6.05 7.60
N SER A 17 -14.45 5.62 7.08
CA SER A 17 -15.62 5.25 7.88
C SER A 17 -15.29 4.12 8.86
N LYS A 18 -14.57 3.07 8.39
CA LYS A 18 -14.11 1.96 9.25
C LYS A 18 -13.15 2.44 10.33
N GLY A 19 -12.21 3.34 9.98
CA GLY A 19 -11.28 3.92 10.96
C GLY A 19 -12.00 4.75 12.02
N PHE A 20 -12.96 5.59 11.62
CA PHE A 20 -13.77 6.39 12.55
C PHE A 20 -14.66 5.51 13.44
N ALA A 21 -15.31 4.50 12.87
CA ALA A 21 -16.09 3.53 13.65
C ALA A 21 -15.23 2.78 14.67
N ASN A 22 -14.03 2.33 14.28
CA ASN A 22 -13.08 1.68 15.18
C ASN A 22 -12.65 2.58 16.35
N ALA A 23 -12.57 3.90 16.11
CA ALA A 23 -12.25 4.88 17.17
C ALA A 23 -13.45 5.18 18.09
N GLY A 24 -14.67 4.77 17.73
CA GLY A 24 -15.87 4.98 18.55
C GLY A 24 -16.84 6.05 18.04
N PHE A 25 -16.69 6.53 16.80
CA PHE A 25 -17.66 7.38 16.14
C PHE A 25 -18.84 6.55 15.60
N GLN A 26 -20.03 7.15 15.62
CA GLN A 26 -21.17 6.64 14.86
C GLN A 26 -21.09 7.20 13.42
N VAL A 27 -20.94 6.31 12.44
CA VAL A 27 -21.01 6.67 11.01
C VAL A 27 -22.46 6.95 10.66
N ALA A 28 -22.80 8.21 10.36
CA ALA A 28 -24.17 8.63 10.13
C ALA A 28 -24.51 8.74 8.64
N VAL A 29 -23.56 9.07 7.78
CA VAL A 29 -23.79 9.19 6.33
C VAL A 29 -22.54 8.81 5.53
N GLY A 30 -22.75 8.11 4.41
CA GLY A 30 -21.75 7.84 3.38
C GLY A 30 -22.23 8.32 2.02
N ALA A 31 -21.51 9.22 1.36
CA ALA A 31 -21.83 9.76 0.05
C ALA A 31 -20.73 9.45 -0.99
N ASN A 32 -21.15 9.01 -2.17
CA ASN A 32 -20.26 8.80 -3.32
C ASN A 32 -21.07 8.87 -4.62
N HIS A 33 -20.41 9.18 -5.74
CA HIS A 33 -21.04 9.16 -7.05
C HIS A 33 -21.07 7.76 -7.70
N TRP A 34 -20.27 6.83 -7.19
CA TRP A 34 -20.17 5.47 -7.70
C TRP A 34 -21.07 4.52 -6.88
N ASP A 35 -22.06 3.96 -7.53
CA ASP A 35 -23.05 3.05 -6.93
C ASP A 35 -22.40 1.86 -6.20
N ARG A 36 -21.36 1.28 -6.81
CA ARG A 36 -20.64 0.15 -6.24
C ARG A 36 -19.94 0.48 -4.90
N ALA A 37 -19.43 1.71 -4.76
CA ALA A 37 -18.88 2.19 -3.50
C ALA A 37 -19.98 2.32 -2.42
N ILE A 38 -21.15 2.81 -2.82
CA ILE A 38 -22.33 2.93 -1.93
C ILE A 38 -22.84 1.55 -1.51
N GLU A 39 -22.94 0.58 -2.41
CA GLU A 39 -23.31 -0.80 -2.06
C GLU A 39 -22.33 -1.44 -1.05
N THR A 40 -21.04 -1.19 -1.23
CA THR A 40 -20.00 -1.62 -0.30
C THR A 40 -20.16 -0.96 1.06
N HIS A 41 -20.36 0.37 1.08
CA HIS A 41 -20.52 1.13 2.31
C HIS A 41 -21.77 0.68 3.07
N ALA A 42 -22.90 0.51 2.37
CA ALA A 42 -24.16 0.05 2.95
C ALA A 42 -24.08 -1.36 3.57
N ALA A 43 -23.30 -2.24 2.95
CA ALA A 43 -23.10 -3.59 3.47
C ALA A 43 -22.32 -3.62 4.81
N ASN A 44 -21.54 -2.58 5.12
CA ASN A 44 -20.72 -2.51 6.33
C ASN A 44 -21.24 -1.51 7.37
N PHE A 45 -22.05 -0.54 6.96
CA PHE A 45 -22.63 0.50 7.82
C PHE A 45 -24.13 0.61 7.57
N PRO A 46 -24.94 -0.43 7.90
CA PRO A 46 -26.36 -0.48 7.53
C PRO A 46 -27.20 0.61 8.21
N ASP A 47 -26.73 1.16 9.34
CA ASP A 47 -27.43 2.21 10.10
C ASP A 47 -27.14 3.63 9.57
N ALA A 48 -26.20 3.78 8.63
CA ALA A 48 -25.85 5.06 8.04
C ALA A 48 -26.79 5.40 6.86
N GLU A 49 -27.01 6.67 6.62
CA GLU A 49 -27.65 7.13 5.38
C GLU A 49 -26.67 7.01 4.20
N HIS A 50 -27.18 6.55 3.05
CA HIS A 50 -26.37 6.30 1.85
C HIS A 50 -26.82 7.16 0.69
N LEU A 51 -25.92 8.02 0.20
CA LEU A 51 -26.19 8.96 -0.86
C LEU A 51 -25.35 8.63 -2.11
N CYS A 52 -26.02 8.08 -3.14
CA CYS A 52 -25.39 7.90 -4.46
C CYS A 52 -25.62 9.17 -5.28
N VAL A 53 -24.71 10.16 -5.13
CA VAL A 53 -24.89 11.51 -5.70
C VAL A 53 -23.59 12.08 -6.22
N ASP A 54 -23.70 12.95 -7.23
CA ASP A 54 -22.63 13.84 -7.64
C ASP A 54 -22.64 15.08 -6.72
N LEU A 55 -21.61 15.24 -5.91
CA LEU A 55 -21.53 16.31 -4.92
C LEU A 55 -21.45 17.71 -5.55
N ASP A 56 -20.90 17.84 -6.78
CA ASP A 56 -20.79 19.11 -7.49
C ASP A 56 -22.16 19.78 -7.66
N HIS A 57 -23.22 18.96 -7.82
CA HIS A 57 -24.60 19.40 -8.04
C HIS A 57 -25.50 19.17 -6.83
N TYR A 58 -24.98 18.61 -5.74
CA TYR A 58 -25.77 18.30 -4.56
C TYR A 58 -26.02 19.53 -3.68
N ASP A 59 -27.25 19.66 -3.19
CA ASP A 59 -27.60 20.68 -2.20
C ASP A 59 -27.08 20.27 -0.82
N MET A 60 -25.99 20.88 -0.37
CA MET A 60 -25.32 20.54 0.90
C MET A 60 -26.23 20.70 2.13
N ARG A 61 -27.32 21.49 2.05
CA ARG A 61 -28.31 21.62 3.13
C ARG A 61 -29.08 20.32 3.40
N LYS A 62 -29.07 19.39 2.44
CA LYS A 62 -29.72 18.07 2.56
C LYS A 62 -28.83 17.01 3.17
N LEU A 63 -27.54 17.28 3.40
CA LEU A 63 -26.68 16.34 4.12
C LEU A 63 -27.14 16.21 5.57
N PRO A 64 -27.13 15.00 6.15
CA PRO A 64 -27.32 14.81 7.58
C PRO A 64 -26.30 15.60 8.39
N ARG A 65 -26.74 16.23 9.46
CA ARG A 65 -25.84 16.95 10.37
C ARG A 65 -25.03 15.97 11.20
N THR A 66 -23.72 16.14 11.21
CA THR A 66 -22.79 15.32 12.01
C THR A 66 -21.81 16.21 12.80
N ASP A 67 -21.15 15.65 13.81
CA ASP A 67 -20.12 16.37 14.57
C ASP A 67 -18.87 16.57 13.73
N VAL A 68 -18.49 15.58 12.94
CA VAL A 68 -17.28 15.57 12.09
C VAL A 68 -17.63 15.26 10.64
N LEU A 69 -17.04 16.02 9.73
CA LEU A 69 -17.04 15.69 8.30
C LEU A 69 -15.69 15.09 7.90
N VAL A 70 -15.73 13.99 7.14
CA VAL A 70 -14.56 13.38 6.50
C VAL A 70 -14.75 13.41 5.00
N GLY A 71 -13.73 13.81 4.26
CA GLY A 71 -13.82 13.86 2.81
C GLY A 71 -12.49 13.55 2.14
N SER A 72 -12.55 12.78 1.05
CA SER A 72 -11.37 12.41 0.25
C SER A 72 -11.54 12.93 -1.18
N PRO A 73 -11.24 14.22 -1.45
CA PRO A 73 -11.36 14.80 -2.78
C PRO A 73 -10.66 13.96 -3.84
N ILE A 74 -11.25 13.86 -5.02
CA ILE A 74 -10.71 13.03 -6.10
C ILE A 74 -9.28 13.46 -6.43
N CYS A 75 -8.33 12.48 -6.40
CA CYS A 75 -6.90 12.72 -6.58
C CYS A 75 -6.37 12.28 -7.95
N TYR A 76 -7.22 11.88 -8.89
CA TYR A 76 -6.84 11.17 -10.11
C TYR A 76 -5.73 11.89 -10.89
N GLU A 77 -5.84 13.17 -11.14
CA GLU A 77 -4.81 13.94 -11.86
C GLU A 77 -3.63 14.42 -11.00
N SER A 78 -3.76 14.34 -9.69
CA SER A 78 -2.68 14.68 -8.76
C SER A 78 -1.76 13.49 -8.48
N SER A 79 -2.13 12.29 -8.95
CA SER A 79 -1.36 11.06 -8.75
C SER A 79 -0.32 10.87 -9.86
N PRO A 80 0.93 10.47 -9.56
CA PRO A 80 1.91 10.04 -10.56
C PRO A 80 1.50 8.77 -11.32
N ALA A 81 0.34 8.24 -10.99
CA ALA A 81 -0.18 6.97 -11.44
C ALA A 81 -0.61 6.92 -12.90
N ASP A 82 -1.00 8.05 -13.44
CA ASP A 82 -1.65 8.10 -14.75
C ASP A 82 -0.67 7.88 -15.90
N GLY A 83 0.66 7.94 -15.64
CA GLY A 83 1.68 7.82 -16.70
C GLY A 83 1.64 8.94 -17.73
N ILE A 84 0.78 9.95 -17.54
CA ILE A 84 0.66 11.09 -18.45
C ILE A 84 1.70 12.13 -18.06
N ALA A 85 2.62 12.45 -18.97
CA ALA A 85 3.52 13.58 -18.81
C ALA A 85 2.68 14.87 -18.80
N ARG A 86 2.76 15.64 -17.71
CA ARG A 86 2.04 16.91 -17.64
C ARG A 86 2.59 17.93 -18.64
N PRO A 87 1.74 18.79 -19.19
CA PRO A 87 2.21 20.03 -19.81
C PRO A 87 3.08 20.80 -18.79
N LYS A 88 4.26 21.22 -19.18
CA LYS A 88 5.26 21.85 -18.30
C LYS A 88 4.88 23.24 -17.79
N ALA A 89 3.85 23.85 -18.30
CA ALA A 89 3.29 25.13 -17.84
C ALA A 89 1.82 25.21 -18.25
N PRO A 90 0.99 26.00 -17.54
CA PRO A 90 -0.29 26.39 -18.11
C PRO A 90 -0.02 27.14 -19.42
N PRO A 91 -0.85 26.92 -20.46
CA PRO A 91 -0.67 27.67 -21.72
C PRO A 91 -0.74 29.15 -21.41
N THR A 92 0.18 29.92 -22.02
CA THR A 92 0.18 31.38 -21.92
C THR A 92 -1.17 31.90 -22.44
N PRO A 93 -1.84 32.84 -21.75
CA PRO A 93 -3.09 33.39 -22.25
C PRO A 93 -2.94 33.86 -23.70
N GLY A 94 -3.70 33.27 -24.63
CA GLY A 94 -3.63 33.53 -26.06
C GLY A 94 -3.11 32.38 -26.94
N GLN A 95 -2.56 31.33 -26.37
CA GLN A 95 -2.16 30.14 -27.12
C GLN A 95 -3.19 29.01 -26.91
N LEU A 96 -4.32 29.13 -27.58
CA LEU A 96 -5.29 28.05 -27.76
C LEU A 96 -4.77 27.10 -28.81
N ASP A 97 -4.11 26.03 -28.39
CA ASP A 97 -3.87 24.88 -29.26
C ASP A 97 -5.15 24.05 -29.31
N LEU A 98 -5.99 24.36 -30.29
CA LEU A 98 -7.34 23.80 -30.49
C LEU A 98 -7.30 22.33 -30.96
N LEU A 99 -6.12 21.73 -31.15
CA LEU A 99 -5.98 20.43 -31.82
C LEU A 99 -5.51 19.28 -30.92
N GLU A 100 -5.00 19.51 -29.68
CA GLU A 100 -4.41 18.46 -28.87
C GLU A 100 -5.04 18.19 -27.50
N GLN A 101 -6.01 18.98 -27.05
CA GLN A 101 -6.68 18.74 -25.78
C GLN A 101 -8.16 18.46 -25.98
N GLY A 102 -8.50 17.18 -26.06
CA GLY A 102 -9.89 16.75 -26.09
C GLY A 102 -10.67 17.16 -24.82
N PRO A 103 -11.98 17.34 -24.93
CA PRO A 103 -12.86 17.82 -23.83
C PRO A 103 -12.77 17.01 -22.52
N ILE A 104 -12.30 15.75 -22.60
CA ILE A 104 -12.25 14.81 -21.48
C ILE A 104 -11.17 15.19 -20.45
N ALA A 105 -9.98 15.64 -20.89
CA ALA A 105 -8.89 16.01 -19.99
C ALA A 105 -9.23 17.26 -19.17
N SER A 106 -9.88 18.24 -19.79
CA SER A 106 -10.35 19.45 -19.12
C SER A 106 -11.45 19.13 -18.08
N ALA A 107 -12.44 18.32 -18.44
CA ALA A 107 -13.54 17.94 -17.55
C ALA A 107 -13.07 17.08 -16.35
N ALA A 108 -12.05 16.22 -16.53
CA ALA A 108 -11.46 15.46 -15.43
C ALA A 108 -10.71 16.39 -14.46
N TRP A 109 -9.98 17.35 -14.98
CA TRP A 109 -9.27 18.35 -14.20
C TRP A 109 -10.20 19.27 -13.40
N GLU A 110 -11.32 19.67 -13.99
CA GLU A 110 -12.35 20.45 -13.33
C GLU A 110 -13.03 19.65 -12.21
N ARG A 111 -13.37 18.38 -12.45
CA ARG A 111 -13.98 17.50 -11.43
C ARG A 111 -13.10 17.31 -10.21
N THR A 112 -11.79 17.14 -10.38
CA THR A 112 -10.87 16.96 -9.25
C THR A 112 -10.82 18.18 -8.34
N ARG A 113 -11.00 19.36 -8.89
CA ARG A 113 -11.01 20.63 -8.14
C ARG A 113 -12.36 20.90 -7.50
N ALA A 114 -13.45 20.59 -8.19
CA ALA A 114 -14.80 20.77 -7.69
C ALA A 114 -14.99 20.02 -6.37
N SER A 115 -14.59 18.74 -6.30
CA SER A 115 -14.75 17.94 -5.09
C SER A 115 -14.01 18.47 -3.84
N ALA A 116 -12.97 19.30 -4.00
CA ALA A 116 -12.33 19.98 -2.89
C ALA A 116 -13.18 21.17 -2.38
N TYR A 117 -13.83 21.88 -3.29
CA TYR A 117 -14.75 22.98 -2.93
C TYR A 117 -16.03 22.47 -2.27
N ASP A 118 -16.48 21.26 -2.62
CA ASP A 118 -17.66 20.63 -2.02
C ASP A 118 -17.53 20.44 -0.51
N ILE A 119 -16.33 20.11 -0.05
CA ILE A 119 -16.07 20.01 1.39
C ILE A 119 -16.18 21.39 2.06
N LEU A 120 -15.69 22.45 1.42
CA LEU A 120 -15.83 23.80 1.92
C LEU A 120 -17.30 24.25 1.94
N ARG A 121 -18.07 23.95 0.88
CA ARG A 121 -19.52 24.23 0.81
C ARG A 121 -20.28 23.51 1.93
N ALA A 122 -19.94 22.23 2.19
CA ALA A 122 -20.55 21.49 3.29
C ALA A 122 -20.18 22.10 4.66
N ALA A 123 -18.92 22.52 4.82
CA ALA A 123 -18.45 23.17 6.04
C ALA A 123 -19.17 24.48 6.35
N GLU A 124 -19.43 25.31 5.32
CA GLU A 124 -20.17 26.56 5.44
C GLU A 124 -21.62 26.32 5.89
N VAL A 125 -22.27 25.28 5.38
CA VAL A 125 -23.66 24.97 5.69
C VAL A 125 -23.83 24.36 7.09
N HIS A 126 -22.97 23.40 7.47
CA HIS A 126 -23.22 22.55 8.64
C HIS A 126 -22.44 22.95 9.88
N ASP A 127 -21.42 23.79 9.74
CA ASP A 127 -20.60 24.27 10.87
C ASP A 127 -20.05 23.15 11.76
N TYR A 128 -19.44 22.14 11.14
CA TYR A 128 -18.89 20.96 11.81
C TYR A 128 -17.90 21.33 12.92
N ARG A 129 -17.81 20.50 13.97
CA ARG A 129 -16.81 20.68 15.04
C ARG A 129 -15.38 20.42 14.53
N ALA A 130 -15.23 19.42 13.67
CA ALA A 130 -13.97 19.11 12.98
C ALA A 130 -14.22 18.62 11.55
N ILE A 131 -13.20 18.76 10.68
CA ILE A 131 -13.24 18.26 9.31
C ILE A 131 -11.90 17.58 9.02
N VAL A 132 -11.92 16.43 8.35
CA VAL A 132 -10.72 15.69 7.94
C VAL A 132 -10.74 15.51 6.43
N CYS A 133 -9.70 16.02 5.75
CA CYS A 133 -9.53 15.79 4.32
C CYS A 133 -8.30 14.91 4.07
N GLU A 134 -8.46 13.78 3.35
CA GLU A 134 -7.34 12.93 2.91
C GLU A 134 -7.00 13.21 1.46
N ASN A 135 -5.71 13.21 1.12
CA ASN A 135 -5.28 13.24 -0.28
C ASN A 135 -3.82 12.80 -0.46
N VAL A 136 -3.38 12.72 -1.71
CA VAL A 136 -1.97 12.54 -2.06
C VAL A 136 -1.16 13.79 -1.75
N VAL A 137 0.14 13.64 -1.47
CA VAL A 137 1.04 14.78 -1.16
C VAL A 137 1.00 15.88 -2.23
N ARG A 138 0.84 15.51 -3.50
CA ARG A 138 0.75 16.46 -4.61
C ARG A 138 -0.48 17.37 -4.57
N PHE A 139 -1.55 16.98 -3.92
CA PHE A 139 -2.71 17.85 -3.71
C PHE A 139 -2.31 19.18 -3.05
N ALA A 140 -1.47 19.13 -2.02
CA ALA A 140 -0.98 20.34 -1.36
C ALA A 140 0.22 21.01 -2.07
N THR A 141 1.07 20.23 -2.75
CA THR A 141 2.33 20.76 -3.29
C THR A 141 2.27 21.18 -4.76
N ALA A 142 1.22 20.79 -5.48
CA ALA A 142 1.06 21.09 -6.90
C ALA A 142 -0.23 21.85 -7.25
N TRP A 143 -1.13 22.05 -6.30
CA TRP A 143 -2.34 22.85 -6.51
C TRP A 143 -2.11 24.31 -6.12
N PRO A 144 -2.11 25.26 -7.08
CA PRO A 144 -1.81 26.67 -6.78
C PRO A 144 -2.82 27.31 -5.82
N LEU A 145 -4.07 26.87 -5.83
CA LEU A 145 -5.12 27.41 -4.96
C LEU A 145 -5.21 26.73 -3.59
N PHE A 146 -4.33 25.77 -3.29
CA PHE A 146 -4.34 25.08 -1.99
C PHE A 146 -4.25 26.04 -0.78
N PRO A 147 -3.38 27.08 -0.77
CA PRO A 147 -3.35 28.05 0.32
C PRO A 147 -4.66 28.83 0.45
N TRP A 148 -5.25 29.23 -0.67
CA TRP A 148 -6.53 29.93 -0.68
C TRP A 148 -7.66 29.05 -0.14
N TRP A 149 -7.68 27.76 -0.53
CA TRP A 149 -8.66 26.79 -0.04
C TRP A 149 -8.58 26.60 1.48
N LEU A 150 -7.37 26.58 2.06
CA LEU A 150 -7.18 26.56 3.52
C LEU A 150 -7.76 27.83 4.17
N THR A 151 -7.51 28.99 3.59
CA THR A 151 -8.03 30.27 4.08
C THR A 151 -9.55 30.31 4.10
N GLY A 152 -10.23 29.64 3.15
CA GLY A 152 -11.69 29.49 3.18
C GLY A 152 -12.19 28.89 4.50
N PHE A 153 -11.56 27.82 4.98
CA PHE A 153 -11.91 27.24 6.28
C PHE A 153 -11.53 28.13 7.47
N GLU A 154 -10.44 28.88 7.37
CA GLU A 154 -10.04 29.83 8.42
C GLU A 154 -11.11 30.93 8.59
N GLN A 155 -11.67 31.44 7.49
CA GLN A 155 -12.78 32.39 7.51
C GLN A 155 -14.05 31.82 8.15
N LEU A 156 -14.25 30.50 8.07
CA LEU A 156 -15.34 29.79 8.75
C LEU A 156 -15.01 29.46 10.23
N GLY A 157 -13.91 30.02 10.78
CA GLY A 157 -13.54 29.84 12.18
C GLY A 157 -12.84 28.53 12.52
N TYR A 158 -12.17 27.91 11.54
CA TYR A 158 -11.35 26.71 11.77
C TYR A 158 -9.86 27.07 11.84
N ARG A 159 -9.11 26.33 12.64
CA ARG A 159 -7.66 26.16 12.48
C ARG A 159 -7.39 24.89 11.70
N HIS A 160 -6.29 24.83 10.98
CA HIS A 160 -5.90 23.61 10.29
C HIS A 160 -4.56 23.06 10.78
N GLN A 161 -4.37 21.74 10.68
CA GLN A 161 -3.11 21.02 10.85
C GLN A 161 -2.93 20.08 9.66
N ILE A 162 -1.72 20.06 9.07
CA ILE A 162 -1.42 19.17 7.96
C ILE A 162 -0.49 18.06 8.44
N VAL A 163 -0.94 16.82 8.34
CA VAL A 163 -0.19 15.62 8.70
C VAL A 163 0.27 14.91 7.44
N SER A 164 1.57 14.80 7.23
CA SER A 164 2.14 13.91 6.22
C SER A 164 2.41 12.56 6.88
N ALA A 165 1.64 11.55 6.53
CA ALA A 165 1.72 10.23 7.13
C ALA A 165 2.03 9.15 6.09
N ASN A 166 2.87 8.18 6.47
CA ASN A 166 2.96 6.92 5.77
C ASN A 166 2.19 5.87 6.58
N ALA A 167 1.22 5.20 5.95
CA ALA A 167 0.35 4.25 6.65
C ALA A 167 1.11 3.12 7.38
N ALA A 168 2.30 2.74 6.88
CA ALA A 168 3.15 1.75 7.53
C ALA A 168 3.77 2.21 8.87
N HIS A 169 3.67 3.50 9.20
CA HIS A 169 4.25 4.08 10.42
C HIS A 169 3.20 4.62 11.39
N VAL A 170 1.92 4.52 11.07
CA VAL A 170 0.85 5.02 11.94
C VAL A 170 0.24 3.85 12.69
N GLY A 171 0.31 3.91 14.00
CA GLY A 171 -0.28 2.93 14.90
C GLY A 171 -0.18 3.40 16.35
N ASP A 172 -1.01 2.81 17.19
CA ASP A 172 -1.05 2.99 18.63
C ASP A 172 -1.60 1.70 19.28
N PRO A 173 -1.66 1.57 20.60
CA PRO A 173 -2.22 0.39 21.23
C PRO A 173 -3.64 0.09 20.73
N GLY A 174 -3.82 -1.08 20.11
CA GLY A 174 -5.09 -1.51 19.50
C GLY A 174 -5.30 -1.07 18.05
N ASN A 175 -4.33 -0.39 17.46
CA ASN A 175 -4.37 0.07 16.07
C ASN A 175 -3.01 -0.16 15.40
N ASP A 176 -2.77 -1.35 14.87
CA ASP A 176 -1.49 -1.71 14.28
C ASP A 176 -1.20 -0.95 12.98
N PRO A 177 0.09 -0.69 12.66
CA PRO A 177 0.49 -0.14 11.38
C PRO A 177 0.01 -0.97 10.18
N ALA A 178 -0.26 -0.29 9.06
CA ALA A 178 -0.63 -0.94 7.82
C ALA A 178 0.56 -1.70 7.21
N SER A 179 0.31 -2.89 6.65
CA SER A 179 1.32 -3.65 5.90
C SER A 179 1.56 -3.08 4.50
N GLN A 180 1.43 -1.76 4.35
CA GLN A 180 1.53 -1.04 3.08
C GLN A 180 2.25 0.29 3.23
N TRP A 181 3.23 0.54 2.34
CA TRP A 181 3.75 1.88 2.13
C TRP A 181 2.71 2.76 1.43
N ARG A 182 2.17 3.76 2.12
CA ARG A 182 1.20 4.68 1.55
C ARG A 182 1.38 6.06 2.14
N ASP A 183 2.15 6.91 1.43
CA ASP A 183 2.31 8.32 1.80
C ASP A 183 1.06 9.10 1.41
N ARG A 184 0.46 9.78 2.39
CA ARG A 184 -0.72 10.64 2.25
C ARG A 184 -0.58 11.87 3.10
N ILE A 185 -1.35 12.88 2.76
CA ILE A 185 -1.59 14.02 3.64
C ILE A 185 -3.00 13.96 4.19
N PHE A 186 -3.12 14.38 5.42
CA PHE A 186 -4.39 14.59 6.09
C PHE A 186 -4.43 16.05 6.55
N ILE A 187 -5.44 16.79 6.13
CA ILE A 187 -5.69 18.14 6.56
C ILE A 187 -6.83 18.07 7.58
N VAL A 188 -6.49 18.36 8.83
CA VAL A 188 -7.44 18.30 9.95
C VAL A 188 -7.80 19.71 10.34
N PHE A 189 -9.05 20.06 10.16
CA PHE A 189 -9.62 21.34 10.58
C PHE A 189 -10.39 21.14 11.87
N THR A 190 -10.20 22.05 12.84
CA THR A 190 -10.95 22.06 14.11
C THR A 190 -11.42 23.47 14.41
N LYS A 191 -12.61 23.62 14.98
CA LYS A 191 -13.10 24.92 15.41
C LYS A 191 -12.12 25.58 16.38
N LEU A 192 -11.95 26.89 16.28
CA LEU A 192 -11.05 27.66 17.14
C LEU A 192 -11.40 27.54 18.64
N ALA A 193 -12.66 27.31 18.95
CA ALA A 193 -13.14 27.08 20.32
C ALA A 193 -12.69 25.75 20.94
N LEU A 194 -12.31 24.77 20.12
CA LEU A 194 -11.81 23.48 20.59
C LEU A 194 -10.29 23.54 20.84
N LYS A 195 -9.78 22.69 21.70
CA LYS A 195 -8.34 22.45 21.80
C LYS A 195 -7.81 21.85 20.48
N ALA A 196 -6.60 22.20 20.07
CA ALA A 196 -5.97 21.55 18.92
C ALA A 196 -5.60 20.10 19.29
N PRO A 197 -5.95 19.08 18.47
CA PRO A 197 -5.52 17.70 18.71
C PRO A 197 -4.01 17.56 18.54
N ASP A 198 -3.39 16.63 19.28
CA ASP A 198 -1.97 16.29 19.10
C ASP A 198 -1.82 15.29 17.96
N LEU A 199 -1.48 15.79 16.79
CA LEU A 199 -1.31 15.01 15.57
C LEU A 199 0.17 14.74 15.23
N ARG A 200 1.06 14.75 16.23
CA ARG A 200 2.47 14.40 16.04
C ARG A 200 2.61 12.88 15.90
N LEU A 201 3.25 12.45 14.82
CA LEU A 201 3.58 11.05 14.60
C LEU A 201 4.83 10.67 15.39
N SER A 202 4.74 9.62 16.19
CA SER A 202 5.84 9.11 17.02
C SER A 202 5.92 7.57 16.94
N PRO A 203 6.26 7.01 15.76
CA PRO A 203 6.32 5.56 15.62
C PRO A 203 7.47 4.97 16.42
N ARG A 204 7.28 3.74 16.93
CA ARG A 204 8.34 2.99 17.62
C ARG A 204 9.44 2.59 16.64
N ALA A 205 10.69 2.73 17.08
CA ALA A 205 11.89 2.37 16.30
C ALA A 205 13.02 1.94 17.24
N TRP A 206 13.89 1.07 16.74
CA TRP A 206 15.13 0.73 17.44
C TRP A 206 16.22 1.78 17.14
N CYS A 207 16.86 2.30 18.17
CA CYS A 207 18.04 3.14 18.01
C CYS A 207 19.31 2.33 18.30
N PRO A 208 20.13 1.97 17.29
CA PRO A 208 21.31 1.12 17.48
C PRO A 208 22.39 1.78 18.33
N THR A 209 22.51 3.10 18.31
CA THR A 209 23.50 3.83 19.13
C THR A 209 23.07 3.92 20.60
N CYS A 210 21.79 4.08 20.88
CA CYS A 210 21.26 4.11 22.25
C CYS A 210 21.02 2.71 22.83
N GLY A 211 20.92 1.66 21.99
CA GLY A 211 20.61 0.29 22.40
C GLY A 211 19.21 0.11 22.98
N VAL A 212 18.25 0.98 22.60
CA VAL A 212 16.87 0.96 23.14
C VAL A 212 15.85 1.30 22.06
N ASP A 213 14.61 0.86 22.30
CA ASP A 213 13.45 1.33 21.55
C ASP A 213 13.10 2.77 21.91
N VAL A 214 12.75 3.53 20.91
CA VAL A 214 12.41 4.94 21.03
C VAL A 214 11.11 5.26 20.31
N ASP A 215 10.41 6.30 20.75
CA ASP A 215 9.33 6.93 20.02
C ASP A 215 9.94 7.96 19.08
N ALA A 216 10.11 7.57 17.82
CA ALA A 216 10.88 8.34 16.85
C ALA A 216 10.18 9.63 16.44
N VAL A 217 10.94 10.68 16.22
CA VAL A 217 10.43 12.01 15.87
C VAL A 217 10.56 12.23 14.37
N GLN A 218 9.48 12.70 13.73
CA GLN A 218 9.48 13.09 12.33
C GLN A 218 10.38 14.32 12.12
N ALA A 219 11.41 14.18 11.30
CA ALA A 219 12.41 15.23 11.03
C ALA A 219 12.38 15.64 9.55
N TRP A 220 12.05 16.90 9.31
CA TRP A 220 11.88 17.47 7.98
C TRP A 220 13.19 17.96 7.38
N ARG A 221 13.36 17.72 6.07
CA ARG A 221 14.50 18.20 5.30
C ARG A 221 14.19 19.55 4.67
N ASN A 222 15.17 20.46 4.65
CA ASN A 222 15.10 21.74 3.93
C ASN A 222 13.91 22.61 4.32
N GLY A 223 13.52 22.64 5.61
CA GLY A 223 12.42 23.47 6.12
C GLY A 223 11.02 23.11 5.62
N ARG A 224 10.85 21.99 4.90
CA ARG A 224 9.54 21.53 4.44
C ARG A 224 8.71 21.02 5.60
N LYS A 225 7.38 21.02 5.42
CA LYS A 225 6.41 20.47 6.39
C LYS A 225 5.39 19.54 5.73
N ILE A 226 5.49 19.34 4.40
CA ILE A 226 4.62 18.45 3.62
C ILE A 226 5.51 17.61 2.70
N GLY A 227 5.31 16.31 2.71
CA GLY A 227 6.12 15.43 1.87
C GLY A 227 5.94 13.94 2.16
N LYS A 228 6.85 13.14 1.61
CA LYS A 228 6.88 11.68 1.70
C LYS A 228 8.05 11.22 2.56
N TYR A 229 7.86 10.11 3.22
CA TYR A 229 8.91 9.44 3.97
C TYR A 229 10.13 9.14 3.10
N ARG A 230 11.33 9.26 3.67
CA ARG A 230 12.65 9.11 3.02
C ARG A 230 12.94 10.12 1.89
N GLN A 231 11.95 10.88 1.42
CA GLN A 231 12.15 11.90 0.40
C GLN A 231 12.22 13.31 0.99
N GLN A 232 11.24 13.71 1.79
CA GLN A 232 11.17 15.03 2.40
C GLN A 232 11.32 15.00 3.92
N TYR A 233 11.13 13.86 4.56
CA TYR A 233 11.38 13.66 5.98
C TYR A 233 11.90 12.25 6.27
N ASP A 234 12.58 12.14 7.42
CA ASP A 234 13.00 10.90 8.05
C ASP A 234 12.45 10.83 9.47
N TYR A 235 12.62 9.68 10.13
CA TYR A 235 12.44 9.57 11.58
C TYR A 235 13.78 9.58 12.28
N ARG A 236 13.83 10.24 13.45
CA ARG A 236 15.05 10.38 14.25
C ARG A 236 14.81 9.97 15.69
N CYS A 237 15.86 9.45 16.31
CA CYS A 237 15.90 9.20 17.74
C CYS A 237 15.72 10.53 18.49
N PRO A 238 14.87 10.62 19.52
CA PRO A 238 14.70 11.84 20.31
C PRO A 238 15.91 12.15 21.21
N ASN A 239 16.79 11.18 21.45
CA ASN A 239 17.92 11.33 22.36
C ASN A 239 19.09 12.14 21.75
N SER A 240 19.59 13.12 22.47
CA SER A 240 20.75 13.92 22.08
C SER A 240 22.07 13.12 22.14
N THR A 241 22.14 12.07 22.98
CA THR A 241 23.33 11.22 23.15
C THR A 241 23.79 10.56 21.85
N CYS A 242 22.87 10.16 20.97
CA CYS A 242 23.16 9.64 19.64
C CYS A 242 23.13 10.71 18.54
N ARG A 243 23.10 12.00 18.91
CA ARG A 243 22.99 13.14 17.99
C ARG A 243 21.76 13.05 17.08
N HIS A 244 20.62 12.57 17.63
CA HIS A 244 19.38 12.39 16.88
C HIS A 244 19.59 11.57 15.61
N GLN A 245 20.27 10.42 15.73
CA GLN A 245 20.49 9.49 14.62
C GLN A 245 19.18 9.15 13.90
N ILE A 246 19.25 8.98 12.57
CA ILE A 246 18.13 8.47 11.78
C ILE A 246 17.84 7.03 12.23
N VAL A 247 16.57 6.76 12.49
CA VAL A 247 16.05 5.44 12.87
C VAL A 247 14.93 5.02 11.95
N GLU A 248 14.80 3.70 11.76
CA GLU A 248 13.74 3.13 10.93
C GLU A 248 12.61 2.66 11.84
N PRO A 249 11.37 3.18 11.68
CA PRO A 249 10.22 2.69 12.42
C PRO A 249 9.95 1.22 12.16
N TYR A 250 9.44 0.51 13.17
CA TYR A 250 8.92 -0.83 13.00
C TYR A 250 7.73 -0.82 12.03
N VAL A 251 7.65 -1.84 11.21
CA VAL A 251 6.62 -1.96 10.16
C VAL A 251 6.01 -3.36 10.16
N SER A 252 4.74 -3.43 9.77
CA SER A 252 4.08 -4.72 9.54
C SER A 252 4.47 -5.28 8.16
N PRO A 253 4.96 -6.53 8.07
CA PRO A 253 5.42 -7.11 6.83
C PRO A 253 4.26 -7.46 5.89
N ALA A 254 4.52 -7.51 4.57
CA ALA A 254 3.56 -7.98 3.57
C ALA A 254 3.12 -9.42 3.81
N ALA A 255 4.01 -10.24 4.36
CA ALA A 255 3.73 -11.63 4.72
C ALA A 255 2.52 -11.79 5.64
N ALA A 256 2.26 -10.80 6.51
CA ALA A 256 1.14 -10.85 7.46
C ALA A 256 -0.24 -10.77 6.79
N VAL A 257 -0.32 -10.32 5.54
CA VAL A 257 -1.59 -10.10 4.83
C VAL A 257 -1.81 -11.01 3.63
N ILE A 258 -0.80 -11.83 3.29
CA ILE A 258 -0.85 -12.79 2.19
C ILE A 258 -1.55 -14.05 2.64
N ASP A 259 -2.44 -14.57 1.77
CA ASP A 259 -3.01 -15.89 1.92
C ASP A 259 -2.03 -16.96 1.43
N TRP A 260 -1.36 -17.60 2.37
CA TRP A 260 -0.37 -18.64 2.12
C TRP A 260 -0.99 -20.00 1.79
N THR A 261 -2.31 -20.16 1.85
CA THR A 261 -3.00 -21.39 1.46
C THR A 261 -3.13 -21.49 -0.07
N ASP A 262 -3.13 -20.34 -0.77
CA ASP A 262 -3.07 -20.25 -2.23
C ASP A 262 -1.66 -19.87 -2.70
N LEU A 263 -0.90 -20.84 -3.14
CA LEU A 263 0.47 -20.64 -3.63
C LEU A 263 0.53 -20.31 -5.14
N GLY A 264 -0.59 -20.32 -5.84
CA GLY A 264 -0.65 -20.11 -7.28
C GLY A 264 -0.12 -21.28 -8.12
N ILE A 265 0.05 -21.03 -9.42
CA ILE A 265 0.41 -22.03 -10.42
C ILE A 265 1.91 -21.96 -10.69
N ARG A 266 2.56 -23.12 -10.88
CA ARG A 266 3.95 -23.20 -11.33
C ARG A 266 4.09 -22.56 -12.72
N ILE A 267 5.08 -21.67 -12.88
CA ILE A 267 5.26 -20.92 -14.13
C ILE A 267 5.49 -21.85 -15.32
N GLY A 268 6.26 -22.92 -15.12
CA GLY A 268 6.53 -23.95 -16.13
C GLY A 268 5.31 -24.76 -16.57
N ASP A 269 4.26 -24.84 -15.74
CA ASP A 269 3.04 -25.60 -16.05
C ASP A 269 2.01 -24.78 -16.84
N ARG A 270 2.18 -23.45 -16.95
CA ARG A 270 1.24 -22.55 -17.63
C ARG A 270 0.90 -22.97 -19.06
N PRO A 271 1.87 -23.38 -19.94
CA PRO A 271 1.54 -23.86 -21.30
C PRO A 271 0.68 -25.11 -21.29
N ALA A 272 0.99 -26.08 -20.41
CA ALA A 272 0.23 -27.33 -20.30
C ALA A 272 -1.21 -27.11 -19.81
N LEU A 273 -1.45 -26.01 -19.07
CA LEU A 273 -2.75 -25.58 -18.58
C LEU A 273 -3.48 -24.63 -19.56
N GLY A 274 -2.97 -24.44 -20.78
CA GLY A 274 -3.54 -23.54 -21.77
C GLY A 274 -3.48 -22.05 -21.38
N MET A 275 -2.69 -21.69 -20.39
CA MET A 275 -2.54 -20.30 -19.93
C MET A 275 -1.52 -19.54 -20.76
N ARG A 276 -1.79 -18.26 -21.00
CA ARG A 276 -0.83 -17.37 -21.66
C ARG A 276 0.50 -17.33 -20.89
N PRO A 277 1.65 -17.34 -21.58
CA PRO A 277 2.94 -17.07 -20.95
C PRO A 277 2.91 -15.75 -20.18
N LEU A 278 3.75 -15.64 -19.16
CA LEU A 278 3.94 -14.37 -18.46
C LEU A 278 4.55 -13.34 -19.42
N ALA A 279 4.16 -12.08 -19.30
CA ALA A 279 4.75 -11.00 -20.08
C ALA A 279 6.28 -10.93 -19.86
N ALA A 280 7.04 -10.60 -20.91
CA ALA A 280 8.50 -10.53 -20.85
C ALA A 280 9.02 -9.65 -19.70
N ASN A 281 8.36 -8.52 -19.44
CA ASN A 281 8.68 -7.65 -18.30
C ASN A 281 8.42 -8.33 -16.95
N THR A 282 7.39 -9.13 -16.81
CA THR A 282 7.14 -9.93 -15.62
C THR A 282 8.25 -10.93 -15.37
N VAL A 283 8.61 -11.69 -16.43
CA VAL A 283 9.71 -12.66 -16.40
C VAL A 283 11.03 -11.99 -16.03
N LYS A 284 11.36 -10.85 -16.67
CA LYS A 284 12.58 -10.07 -16.38
C LYS A 284 12.66 -9.70 -14.88
N LYS A 285 11.55 -9.33 -14.27
CA LYS A 285 11.49 -8.93 -12.85
C LYS A 285 11.61 -10.09 -11.90
N ILE A 286 10.94 -11.22 -12.22
CA ILE A 286 11.10 -12.43 -11.43
C ILE A 286 12.57 -12.89 -11.47
N ARG A 287 13.21 -12.90 -12.64
CA ARG A 287 14.63 -13.22 -12.78
C ARG A 287 15.52 -12.28 -11.98
N LEU A 288 15.30 -10.98 -12.09
CA LEU A 288 16.07 -10.00 -11.31
C LEU A 288 15.95 -10.22 -9.80
N GLY A 289 14.77 -10.62 -9.33
CA GLY A 289 14.56 -11.03 -7.94
C GLY A 289 15.35 -12.28 -7.58
N LEU A 290 15.29 -13.31 -8.41
CA LEU A 290 16.02 -14.57 -8.22
C LEU A 290 17.55 -14.38 -8.23
N ASP A 291 18.07 -13.60 -9.18
CA ASP A 291 19.52 -13.35 -9.34
C ASP A 291 20.10 -12.60 -8.15
N ARG A 292 19.39 -11.57 -7.69
CA ARG A 292 19.86 -10.67 -6.63
C ARG A 292 19.76 -11.27 -5.24
N TYR A 293 18.79 -12.14 -5.05
CA TYR A 293 18.34 -12.54 -3.73
C TYR A 293 18.09 -14.05 -3.69
N ARG A 294 19.08 -14.81 -3.89
CA ARG A 294 19.06 -16.23 -3.51
C ARG A 294 18.53 -16.47 -2.09
N THR A 295 18.21 -15.39 -1.41
CA THR A 295 17.38 -15.25 -0.22
C THR A 295 16.11 -14.46 -0.58
N PRO A 296 15.02 -14.54 0.18
CA PRO A 296 13.79 -13.79 -0.08
C PRO A 296 14.02 -12.30 -0.26
N THR A 297 13.61 -11.76 -1.40
CA THR A 297 13.92 -10.39 -1.76
C THR A 297 12.80 -9.62 -2.44
N VAL A 298 12.83 -8.32 -2.24
CA VAL A 298 11.97 -7.32 -2.86
C VAL A 298 12.60 -6.70 -4.07
N VAL A 299 11.84 -6.55 -5.14
CA VAL A 299 12.20 -5.77 -6.33
C VAL A 299 11.09 -4.80 -6.68
N THR A 300 11.31 -3.48 -6.68
CA THR A 300 10.35 -2.44 -7.05
C THR A 300 10.65 -1.86 -8.44
N VAL A 301 9.71 -1.85 -9.41
CA VAL A 301 9.86 -1.26 -10.74
C VAL A 301 8.78 -0.18 -10.93
N ASN A 302 9.09 1.08 -10.70
CA ASN A 302 8.27 2.20 -11.10
C ASN A 302 8.98 3.00 -12.18
N HIS A 303 8.20 3.37 -13.22
CA HIS A 303 8.48 4.40 -14.22
C HIS A 303 9.88 4.99 -14.20
N ASP A 304 10.79 4.44 -14.89
CA ASP A 304 11.88 4.98 -15.68
C ASP A 304 12.99 3.93 -15.88
N ASP A 305 13.43 3.77 -17.13
CA ASP A 305 14.62 2.98 -17.50
C ASP A 305 15.94 3.64 -17.03
N ARG A 306 15.86 4.69 -16.20
CA ARG A 306 17.04 5.35 -15.65
C ARG A 306 17.52 4.60 -14.43
N GLY A 307 18.44 3.69 -14.67
CA GLY A 307 19.07 2.80 -13.73
C GLY A 307 19.39 3.42 -12.37
N GLY A 308 18.95 2.76 -11.35
CA GLY A 308 19.35 3.01 -9.97
C GLY A 308 19.22 1.75 -9.15
N ASP A 309 20.32 1.31 -8.53
CA ASP A 309 20.42 0.11 -7.71
C ASP A 309 19.58 0.13 -6.42
N GLY A 310 18.93 1.26 -6.10
CA GLY A 310 18.18 1.47 -4.86
C GLY A 310 16.77 0.87 -4.80
N ARG A 311 16.39 0.06 -5.79
CA ARG A 311 15.02 -0.49 -5.90
C ARG A 311 14.90 -1.98 -5.58
N VAL A 312 15.94 -2.54 -5.03
CA VAL A 312 16.05 -3.96 -4.71
C VAL A 312 16.69 -4.11 -3.33
N PHE A 313 16.04 -4.82 -2.41
CA PHE A 313 16.54 -5.02 -1.04
C PHE A 313 16.10 -6.36 -0.44
N PRO A 314 16.83 -6.91 0.57
CA PRO A 314 16.49 -8.17 1.21
C PRO A 314 15.13 -8.14 1.91
N ALA A 315 14.45 -9.28 1.96
CA ALA A 315 13.15 -9.51 2.57
C ALA A 315 13.02 -9.03 4.01
N THR A 316 14.12 -8.94 4.68
CA THR A 316 14.22 -8.60 6.10
C THR A 316 14.36 -7.10 6.35
N SER A 317 14.46 -6.27 5.31
CA SER A 317 14.94 -4.89 5.48
C SER A 317 13.94 -3.75 5.21
N GLY A 318 12.68 -4.01 4.93
CA GLY A 318 11.73 -2.90 4.87
C GLY A 318 10.44 -3.08 4.04
N PRO A 319 9.52 -2.12 4.15
CA PRO A 319 8.19 -2.16 3.54
C PRO A 319 8.13 -1.79 2.05
N LEU A 320 6.99 -2.08 1.42
CA LEU A 320 6.70 -1.89 0.00
C LEU A 320 6.56 -0.42 -0.45
N PRO A 321 7.04 0.08 -1.66
CA PRO A 321 6.85 1.44 -2.14
C PRO A 321 5.38 1.77 -2.47
N THR A 322 5.07 3.07 -2.51
CA THR A 322 3.75 3.61 -2.86
C THR A 322 3.36 3.25 -4.28
N ARG A 323 2.09 2.87 -4.51
CA ARG A 323 1.53 2.48 -5.79
C ARG A 323 0.60 3.47 -6.43
N THR A 324 0.51 3.31 -7.74
CA THR A 324 -0.36 4.04 -8.66
C THR A 324 -1.58 3.19 -9.07
N LEU A 325 -2.50 3.75 -9.87
CA LEU A 325 -3.76 3.13 -10.34
C LEU A 325 -3.59 1.84 -11.19
N ARG A 326 -2.38 1.45 -11.54
CA ARG A 326 -2.10 0.24 -12.30
C ARG A 326 -1.22 -0.70 -11.48
N ILE A 327 -1.62 -1.93 -11.38
CA ILE A 327 -1.06 -2.96 -10.50
C ILE A 327 0.34 -3.40 -10.88
N GLY A 328 1.15 -3.70 -9.91
CA GLY A 328 2.42 -4.21 -10.23
C GLY A 328 3.36 -4.73 -9.16
N ASP A 329 3.00 -5.61 -8.22
CA ASP A 329 3.99 -6.29 -7.37
C ASP A 329 3.75 -7.79 -7.29
N GLY A 330 4.79 -8.60 -7.30
CA GLY A 330 4.77 -10.05 -7.17
C GLY A 330 5.98 -10.59 -6.39
N VAL A 331 5.99 -11.88 -6.05
CA VAL A 331 6.92 -12.49 -5.09
C VAL A 331 7.65 -13.69 -5.65
N ALA A 332 8.96 -13.81 -5.43
CA ALA A 332 9.78 -14.99 -5.73
C ALA A 332 10.81 -15.37 -4.64
N VAL A 333 11.02 -16.64 -4.38
CA VAL A 333 11.97 -17.17 -3.41
C VAL A 333 12.67 -18.42 -3.92
N PRO A 334 14.00 -18.52 -3.84
CA PRO A 334 14.71 -19.77 -4.15
C PRO A 334 14.61 -20.77 -2.98
N PRO A 335 14.50 -22.07 -3.25
CA PRO A 335 14.53 -23.10 -2.21
C PRO A 335 15.94 -23.30 -1.65
N LEU A 336 16.03 -23.67 -0.35
CA LEU A 336 17.28 -24.02 0.34
C LEU A 336 17.29 -25.48 0.76
N LEU A 337 18.46 -26.13 0.74
CA LEU A 337 18.70 -27.41 1.38
C LEU A 337 19.13 -27.17 2.83
N VAL A 338 18.37 -27.70 3.77
CA VAL A 338 18.62 -27.57 5.20
C VAL A 338 18.98 -28.92 5.77
N PRO A 339 20.13 -29.07 6.45
CA PRO A 339 20.44 -30.32 7.14
C PRO A 339 19.49 -30.49 8.34
N THR A 340 18.86 -31.64 8.44
CA THR A 340 17.87 -31.99 9.47
C THR A 340 18.39 -33.02 10.48
N GLY A 341 19.66 -33.42 10.41
CA GLY A 341 20.27 -34.38 11.32
C GLY A 341 21.80 -34.21 11.42
N GLY A 342 22.33 -34.47 12.61
CA GLY A 342 23.78 -34.40 12.89
C GLY A 342 24.25 -33.04 13.40
N SER A 343 25.29 -33.02 14.25
CA SER A 343 25.82 -31.80 14.90
C SER A 343 26.96 -31.09 14.13
N TRP A 344 27.22 -31.52 12.88
CA TRP A 344 28.40 -31.10 12.08
C TRP A 344 28.07 -30.32 10.80
N ASN A 345 26.76 -30.13 10.51
CA ASN A 345 26.27 -29.27 9.44
C ASN A 345 25.25 -28.29 10.01
N ASP A 346 25.64 -27.05 10.14
CA ASP A 346 24.86 -25.99 10.80
C ASP A 346 24.33 -24.90 9.82
N SER A 347 24.63 -25.01 8.51
CA SER A 347 24.27 -24.00 7.52
C SER A 347 23.41 -24.56 6.38
N ALA A 348 22.34 -23.82 6.03
CA ALA A 348 21.54 -24.05 4.83
C ALA A 348 22.33 -23.62 3.57
N VAL A 349 22.11 -24.33 2.44
CA VAL A 349 22.73 -23.98 1.15
C VAL A 349 21.66 -23.88 0.06
N PRO A 350 21.82 -23.02 -0.97
CA PRO A 350 20.92 -22.96 -2.11
C PRO A 350 20.81 -24.32 -2.81
N VAL A 351 19.63 -24.68 -3.32
CA VAL A 351 19.44 -25.94 -4.07
C VAL A 351 20.24 -26.01 -5.37
N THR A 352 20.78 -24.89 -5.83
CA THR A 352 21.71 -24.80 -6.96
C THR A 352 23.13 -25.26 -6.61
N MET A 353 23.43 -25.42 -5.33
CA MET A 353 24.72 -25.96 -4.89
C MET A 353 24.71 -27.49 -4.90
N PRO A 354 25.84 -28.17 -5.15
CA PRO A 354 25.93 -29.62 -5.05
C PRO A 354 25.46 -30.10 -3.68
N MET A 355 24.68 -31.21 -3.69
CA MET A 355 24.27 -31.87 -2.45
C MET A 355 25.51 -32.38 -1.70
N ARG A 356 25.49 -32.22 -0.37
CA ARG A 356 26.53 -32.77 0.50
C ARG A 356 26.53 -34.32 0.48
N THR A 357 27.65 -34.91 0.80
CA THR A 357 27.76 -36.35 0.96
C THR A 357 26.75 -36.87 1.98
N ARG A 358 25.94 -37.86 1.59
CA ARG A 358 24.92 -38.47 2.44
C ARG A 358 25.46 -39.61 3.21
N THR A 359 25.09 -39.73 4.46
CA THR A 359 25.25 -40.91 5.28
C THR A 359 23.90 -41.62 5.45
N THR A 360 23.91 -42.88 5.90
CA THR A 360 22.68 -43.67 6.06
C THR A 360 21.72 -43.14 7.15
N ARG A 361 22.07 -42.07 7.86
CA ARG A 361 21.30 -41.47 8.97
C ARG A 361 20.98 -40.01 8.79
N GLU A 362 21.36 -39.38 7.68
CA GLU A 362 21.10 -37.97 7.45
C GLU A 362 19.81 -37.77 6.65
N SER A 363 18.98 -36.89 7.13
CA SER A 363 17.89 -36.30 6.40
C SER A 363 18.18 -34.87 6.07
N GLU A 364 18.09 -34.48 4.81
CA GLU A 364 18.08 -33.05 4.39
C GLU A 364 16.66 -32.65 4.09
N GLY A 365 16.21 -31.54 4.68
CA GLY A 365 14.95 -30.88 4.40
C GLY A 365 15.14 -29.81 3.33
N VAL A 366 14.19 -29.63 2.43
CA VAL A 366 14.10 -28.45 1.58
C VAL A 366 13.33 -27.40 2.34
N LEU A 367 14.02 -26.35 2.80
CA LEU A 367 13.37 -25.14 3.26
C LEU A 367 13.06 -24.29 2.04
N ILE A 368 11.80 -24.01 1.80
CA ILE A 368 11.38 -22.96 0.89
C ILE A 368 11.30 -21.70 1.73
N PRO A 369 12.31 -20.80 1.70
CA PRO A 369 12.27 -19.57 2.46
C PRO A 369 11.10 -18.74 1.96
N GLY A 370 10.51 -17.93 2.85
CA GLY A 370 9.29 -17.17 2.60
C GLY A 370 9.19 -16.57 1.20
N ALA A 371 8.02 -16.62 0.62
CA ALA A 371 7.67 -16.15 -0.71
C ALA A 371 7.95 -14.65 -0.96
N PHE A 372 7.95 -14.18 -2.17
CA PHE A 372 8.07 -12.76 -2.51
C PHE A 372 6.93 -12.24 -3.43
N ILE A 373 6.61 -10.96 -3.40
CA ILE A 373 5.53 -10.33 -4.17
C ILE A 373 6.10 -9.65 -5.43
N THR A 374 5.58 -9.89 -6.65
CA THR A 374 5.93 -9.16 -7.87
C THR A 374 4.90 -8.11 -8.20
N GLU A 375 5.32 -6.87 -8.52
CA GLU A 375 4.45 -5.80 -8.99
C GLU A 375 4.48 -5.72 -10.53
N HIS A 376 3.30 -5.71 -11.17
CA HIS A 376 3.17 -5.61 -12.61
C HIS A 376 2.55 -4.29 -13.01
N ARG A 377 3.40 -3.28 -13.34
CA ARG A 377 2.95 -1.98 -13.86
C ARG A 377 3.53 -1.74 -15.23
N GLY A 378 2.77 -1.14 -16.13
CA GLY A 378 3.28 -0.78 -17.46
C GLY A 378 4.55 0.06 -17.35
N GLY A 379 5.66 -0.42 -17.89
CA GLY A 379 6.94 0.28 -17.97
C GLY A 379 7.84 0.29 -16.74
N GLY A 380 7.34 -0.01 -15.56
CA GLY A 380 8.15 0.03 -14.36
C GLY A 380 7.67 -0.89 -13.23
N SER A 381 8.13 -2.11 -13.11
CA SER A 381 7.67 -3.11 -12.14
C SER A 381 8.77 -3.66 -11.22
N THR A 382 8.42 -4.18 -10.03
CA THR A 382 9.36 -4.57 -8.97
C THR A 382 9.01 -5.86 -8.26
N THR A 383 9.90 -6.38 -7.42
CA THR A 383 9.66 -7.50 -6.51
C THR A 383 10.11 -7.18 -5.08
N ARG A 384 9.50 -7.86 -4.09
CA ARG A 384 9.69 -7.66 -2.65
C ARG A 384 9.55 -8.90 -1.81
N PRO A 385 10.13 -8.94 -0.58
CA PRO A 385 9.81 -9.99 0.38
C PRO A 385 8.40 -9.89 0.91
N VAL A 386 7.86 -11.04 1.26
CA VAL A 386 6.65 -11.14 2.06
C VAL A 386 6.84 -10.65 3.50
N ALA A 387 8.09 -10.52 3.95
CA ALA A 387 8.42 -9.91 5.24
C ALA A 387 8.18 -8.38 5.27
N ASP A 388 8.01 -7.75 4.11
CA ASP A 388 7.77 -6.30 4.00
C ASP A 388 6.29 -5.97 3.80
N PRO A 389 5.83 -4.74 4.14
CA PRO A 389 4.46 -4.29 3.85
C PRO A 389 4.13 -4.25 2.36
N LEU A 390 2.86 -4.49 1.98
CA LEU A 390 2.39 -4.31 0.62
C LEU A 390 2.51 -2.85 0.17
N ALA A 391 2.85 -2.61 -1.11
CA ALA A 391 2.83 -1.28 -1.67
C ALA A 391 1.40 -0.75 -1.85
N THR A 392 1.25 0.54 -2.19
CA THR A 392 -0.06 1.17 -2.40
C THR A 392 -0.88 0.44 -3.46
N ILE A 393 -2.06 -0.01 -3.11
CA ILE A 393 -3.03 -0.63 -4.01
C ILE A 393 -3.73 0.49 -4.79
N THR A 394 -4.02 0.25 -6.07
CA THR A 394 -4.59 1.26 -6.95
C THR A 394 -5.88 0.77 -7.61
N ALA A 395 -6.75 1.68 -8.00
CA ALA A 395 -8.05 1.38 -8.57
C ALA A 395 -8.03 0.79 -10.00
N GLY A 396 -6.89 0.82 -10.67
CA GLY A 396 -6.78 0.50 -12.10
C GLY A 396 -6.58 -0.96 -12.48
N GLY A 397 -6.72 -1.90 -11.55
CA GLY A 397 -6.59 -3.34 -11.83
C GLY A 397 -5.79 -4.14 -10.79
N ASN A 398 -5.81 -5.47 -10.84
CA ASN A 398 -5.01 -6.35 -9.96
C ASN A 398 -3.59 -6.54 -10.52
N HIS A 399 -2.53 -6.11 -9.83
CA HIS A 399 -1.13 -6.11 -10.29
C HIS A 399 -0.16 -6.83 -9.33
N HIS A 400 -0.69 -7.53 -8.32
CA HIS A 400 0.13 -8.28 -7.37
C HIS A 400 0.16 -9.75 -7.69
N GLY A 401 1.34 -10.33 -7.73
CA GLY A 401 1.54 -11.75 -7.87
C GLY A 401 2.43 -12.31 -6.76
N LEU A 402 2.07 -13.45 -6.22
CA LEU A 402 2.88 -14.25 -5.31
C LEU A 402 3.68 -15.27 -6.11
N VAL A 403 4.99 -15.35 -5.85
CA VAL A 403 5.86 -16.37 -6.46
C VAL A 403 6.50 -17.21 -5.38
N ILE A 404 6.35 -18.52 -5.48
CA ILE A 404 6.93 -19.50 -4.59
C ILE A 404 7.72 -20.50 -5.44
N PRO A 405 9.02 -20.69 -5.21
CA PRO A 405 9.82 -21.69 -5.91
C PRO A 405 9.40 -23.10 -5.50
N TYR A 406 9.29 -24.01 -6.47
CA TYR A 406 8.87 -25.38 -6.21
C TYR A 406 9.55 -26.39 -7.14
N ARG A 407 9.93 -27.58 -6.64
CA ARG A 407 10.44 -28.70 -7.45
C ARG A 407 9.32 -29.63 -7.90
N LYS A 408 9.58 -30.37 -9.02
CA LYS A 408 8.70 -31.40 -9.59
C LYS A 408 8.23 -32.38 -8.53
N GLY A 409 6.95 -32.38 -8.20
CA GLY A 409 6.31 -33.23 -7.20
C GLY A 409 5.15 -32.47 -6.50
N LYS A 410 4.29 -33.18 -5.77
CA LYS A 410 3.29 -32.53 -4.94
C LYS A 410 3.99 -31.72 -3.85
N PRO A 411 3.41 -30.55 -3.45
CA PRO A 411 3.93 -29.82 -2.29
C PRO A 411 3.94 -30.77 -1.10
N THR A 412 5.11 -30.97 -0.51
CA THR A 412 5.24 -31.65 0.78
C THR A 412 5.56 -30.62 1.83
N THR A 413 4.96 -30.75 3.00
CA THR A 413 5.30 -29.93 4.16
C THR A 413 6.64 -30.38 4.72
N THR A 414 7.27 -29.59 5.58
CA THR A 414 8.49 -29.96 6.31
C THR A 414 8.31 -31.21 7.20
N ALA A 415 7.07 -31.69 7.36
CA ALA A 415 6.72 -32.90 8.09
C ALA A 415 6.66 -34.18 7.20
N ASP A 416 6.67 -34.01 5.87
CA ASP A 416 6.57 -35.13 4.95
C ASP A 416 7.96 -35.66 4.54
N PRO A 417 8.15 -36.98 4.40
CA PRO A 417 9.41 -37.54 3.94
C PRO A 417 9.76 -37.12 2.51
N LEU A 418 11.03 -36.84 2.23
CA LEU A 418 11.51 -36.61 0.87
C LEU A 418 11.29 -37.84 0.01
N HIS A 419 10.75 -37.65 -1.20
CA HIS A 419 10.65 -38.71 -2.21
C HIS A 419 12.03 -39.27 -2.58
N THR A 420 12.09 -40.52 -2.91
CA THR A 420 13.31 -41.21 -3.38
C THR A 420 13.88 -40.46 -4.58
N ILE A 421 15.13 -39.99 -4.47
CA ILE A 421 15.83 -39.30 -5.56
C ILE A 421 16.30 -40.39 -6.54
N ALA A 422 15.62 -40.50 -7.68
CA ALA A 422 16.08 -41.35 -8.78
C ALA A 422 17.25 -40.68 -9.51
N THR A 423 18.22 -41.46 -9.94
CA THR A 423 19.43 -41.01 -10.64
C THR A 423 19.16 -40.21 -11.94
N HIS A 424 17.99 -40.38 -12.54
CA HIS A 424 17.58 -39.64 -13.74
C HIS A 424 16.92 -38.27 -13.46
N GLU A 425 16.33 -38.01 -12.29
CA GLU A 425 15.64 -36.78 -11.99
C GLU A 425 16.52 -35.78 -11.22
N SER A 426 17.54 -36.23 -10.54
CA SER A 426 18.56 -35.39 -9.89
C SER A 426 19.68 -34.97 -10.85
N ALA A 427 19.81 -35.59 -11.99
CA ALA A 427 20.77 -35.30 -13.04
C ALA A 427 20.27 -34.30 -14.10
N ALA A 428 19.25 -33.53 -13.82
CA ALA A 428 19.09 -32.22 -14.45
C ALA A 428 20.10 -31.17 -13.93
N LEU A 429 21.29 -31.61 -13.55
CA LEU A 429 22.53 -30.90 -13.80
C LEU A 429 22.65 -30.86 -15.32
N ALA A 430 22.11 -29.78 -15.88
CA ALA A 430 22.20 -29.45 -17.27
C ALA A 430 23.61 -29.71 -17.75
N GLY A 431 23.73 -30.57 -18.77
CA GLY A 431 24.89 -30.57 -19.61
C GLY A 431 25.19 -29.16 -20.04
N ALA A 432 26.46 -28.81 -20.18
CA ALA A 432 26.94 -27.50 -20.54
C ALA A 432 26.04 -26.84 -21.61
N GLY A 433 25.27 -25.80 -21.22
CA GLY A 433 24.36 -25.06 -22.13
C GLY A 433 22.91 -24.90 -21.71
N ALA A 434 22.41 -25.57 -20.67
CA ALA A 434 21.06 -25.30 -20.19
C ALA A 434 21.04 -24.03 -19.33
N ASP A 435 20.15 -23.10 -19.68
CA ASP A 435 19.93 -21.87 -18.95
C ASP A 435 19.35 -22.17 -17.55
N LEU A 436 20.22 -22.25 -16.56
CA LEU A 436 19.86 -22.51 -15.16
C LEU A 436 18.83 -21.49 -14.64
N ALA A 437 18.91 -20.23 -15.12
CA ALA A 437 17.96 -19.19 -14.76
C ALA A 437 16.56 -19.47 -15.35
N ALA A 438 16.48 -20.11 -16.52
CA ALA A 438 15.22 -20.52 -17.12
C ALA A 438 14.60 -21.72 -16.38
N LEU A 439 15.42 -22.66 -15.91
CA LEU A 439 15.00 -23.80 -15.09
C LEU A 439 14.43 -23.32 -13.73
N GLU A 440 15.13 -22.42 -13.05
CA GLU A 440 14.67 -21.83 -11.78
C GLU A 440 13.35 -21.09 -11.94
N LEU A 441 13.17 -20.33 -13.02
CA LEU A 441 11.92 -19.61 -13.30
C LEU A 441 10.74 -20.56 -13.49
N GLY A 442 10.94 -21.64 -14.24
CA GLY A 442 9.88 -22.64 -14.49
C GLY A 442 9.39 -23.32 -13.21
N GLU A 443 10.27 -23.47 -12.24
CA GLU A 443 9.97 -24.09 -10.95
C GLU A 443 9.25 -23.15 -9.97
N CYS A 444 9.26 -21.84 -10.21
CA CYS A 444 8.56 -20.88 -9.37
C CYS A 444 7.04 -20.96 -9.52
N ARG A 445 6.30 -20.77 -8.44
CA ARG A 445 4.86 -20.55 -8.48
C ARG A 445 4.55 -19.05 -8.56
N PHE A 446 3.47 -18.73 -9.22
CA PHE A 446 3.06 -17.34 -9.41
C PHE A 446 1.56 -17.20 -9.44
N ARG A 447 1.03 -16.26 -8.65
CA ARG A 447 -0.33 -15.74 -8.74
C ARG A 447 -0.38 -14.25 -8.46
N MET A 448 -1.45 -13.63 -8.88
CA MET A 448 -1.75 -12.25 -8.48
C MET A 448 -2.32 -12.23 -7.07
N LEU A 449 -2.07 -11.16 -6.32
CA LEU A 449 -2.71 -10.97 -5.02
C LEU A 449 -4.21 -10.68 -5.20
N SER A 450 -5.01 -11.23 -4.31
CA SER A 450 -6.46 -11.03 -4.30
C SER A 450 -6.85 -9.63 -3.80
N PRO A 451 -8.06 -9.14 -4.13
CA PRO A 451 -8.57 -7.90 -3.53
C PRO A 451 -8.60 -7.95 -1.99
N ARG A 452 -8.83 -9.12 -1.40
CA ARG A 452 -8.83 -9.32 0.06
C ARG A 452 -7.47 -9.03 0.68
N GLU A 453 -6.38 -9.52 0.07
CA GLU A 453 -5.02 -9.24 0.52
C GLU A 453 -4.68 -7.74 0.39
N HIS A 454 -5.19 -7.08 -0.64
CA HIS A 454 -5.07 -5.63 -0.80
C HIS A 454 -5.79 -4.84 0.30
N LEU A 455 -6.97 -5.29 0.70
CA LEU A 455 -7.74 -4.68 1.79
C LEU A 455 -7.07 -4.91 3.15
N ARG A 456 -6.62 -6.15 3.43
CA ARG A 456 -5.84 -6.46 4.64
C ARG A 456 -4.61 -5.55 4.79
N ALA A 457 -3.92 -5.27 3.67
CA ALA A 457 -2.75 -4.39 3.65
C ALA A 457 -3.06 -2.94 4.07
N GLN A 458 -4.32 -2.53 4.02
CA GLN A 458 -4.84 -1.24 4.48
C GLN A 458 -5.64 -1.34 5.79
N ARG A 459 -5.52 -2.47 6.49
CA ARG A 459 -6.15 -2.72 7.79
C ARG A 459 -7.67 -2.86 7.76
N PHE A 460 -8.26 -3.20 6.60
CA PHE A 460 -9.61 -3.75 6.58
C PHE A 460 -9.62 -5.14 7.20
N THR A 461 -10.63 -5.45 7.96
CA THR A 461 -10.84 -6.76 8.58
C THR A 461 -11.36 -7.79 7.56
N ASP A 462 -11.23 -9.09 7.86
CA ASP A 462 -11.63 -10.15 6.91
C ASP A 462 -13.14 -10.24 6.71
N ASP A 463 -13.92 -9.80 7.66
CA ASP A 463 -15.38 -9.71 7.61
C ASP A 463 -15.89 -8.50 6.82
N TYR A 464 -15.01 -7.54 6.47
CA TYR A 464 -15.42 -6.36 5.70
C TYR A 464 -15.88 -6.74 4.30
N ILE A 465 -17.13 -6.42 3.98
CA ILE A 465 -17.76 -6.79 2.71
C ILE A 465 -17.41 -5.77 1.63
N VAL A 466 -16.84 -6.23 0.50
CA VAL A 466 -16.61 -5.38 -0.68
C VAL A 466 -17.39 -5.95 -1.87
N LYS A 467 -18.28 -5.16 -2.43
CA LYS A 467 -19.13 -5.53 -3.55
C LYS A 467 -18.43 -5.33 -4.88
N GLY A 468 -18.95 -6.01 -5.91
CA GLY A 468 -18.46 -5.90 -7.28
C GLY A 468 -17.58 -7.06 -7.72
N ASN A 469 -17.14 -7.01 -8.98
CA ASN A 469 -16.18 -7.95 -9.55
C ASN A 469 -14.75 -7.68 -9.03
N VAL A 470 -13.81 -8.57 -9.35
CA VAL A 470 -12.41 -8.48 -8.87
C VAL A 470 -11.76 -7.13 -9.22
N GLY A 471 -12.05 -6.59 -10.43
CA GLY A 471 -11.53 -5.28 -10.86
C GLY A 471 -12.11 -4.14 -10.01
N GLU A 472 -13.42 -4.13 -9.80
CA GLU A 472 -14.10 -3.13 -8.97
C GLU A 472 -13.66 -3.19 -7.50
N GLN A 473 -13.50 -4.40 -6.94
CA GLN A 473 -13.00 -4.58 -5.58
C GLN A 473 -11.56 -4.07 -5.44
N THR A 474 -10.71 -4.35 -6.44
CA THR A 474 -9.34 -3.85 -6.48
C THR A 474 -9.31 -2.32 -6.59
N ALA A 475 -10.20 -1.74 -7.43
CA ALA A 475 -10.34 -0.31 -7.58
C ALA A 475 -10.75 0.36 -6.26
N GLN A 476 -11.69 -0.21 -5.55
CA GLN A 476 -12.12 0.26 -4.22
C GLN A 476 -10.96 0.19 -3.22
N ALA A 477 -10.23 -0.93 -3.16
CA ALA A 477 -9.06 -1.05 -2.31
C ALA A 477 -7.96 -0.03 -2.67
N GLY A 478 -7.75 0.25 -3.96
CA GLY A 478 -6.78 1.25 -4.43
C GLY A 478 -7.09 2.67 -4.00
N ASN A 479 -8.37 3.04 -4.02
CA ASN A 479 -8.84 4.38 -3.65
C ASN A 479 -9.10 4.54 -2.14
N ALA A 480 -9.09 3.47 -1.37
CA ALA A 480 -9.43 3.53 0.06
C ALA A 480 -8.43 4.36 0.88
N VAL A 481 -8.93 5.03 1.88
CA VAL A 481 -8.13 5.59 2.98
C VAL A 481 -7.69 4.44 3.88
N PRO A 482 -6.40 4.35 4.31
CA PRO A 482 -5.97 3.33 5.25
C PRO A 482 -6.71 3.45 6.58
N CYS A 483 -7.35 2.36 7.00
CA CYS A 483 -8.20 2.35 8.21
C CYS A 483 -7.43 2.76 9.47
N ASN A 484 -6.15 2.32 9.60
CA ASN A 484 -5.32 2.64 10.76
C ASN A 484 -5.03 4.13 10.90
N VAL A 485 -4.79 4.85 9.79
CA VAL A 485 -4.53 6.29 9.83
C VAL A 485 -5.80 7.06 10.17
N ALA A 486 -6.92 6.68 9.55
CA ALA A 486 -8.23 7.26 9.87
C ALA A 486 -8.60 7.04 11.34
N GLN A 487 -8.39 5.82 11.86
CA GLN A 487 -8.63 5.49 13.27
C GLN A 487 -7.76 6.34 14.21
N TRP A 488 -6.47 6.47 13.91
CA TRP A 488 -5.55 7.28 14.71
C TRP A 488 -5.98 8.75 14.75
N ILE A 489 -6.34 9.36 13.60
CA ILE A 489 -6.83 10.74 13.55
C ILE A 489 -8.14 10.88 14.34
N ALA A 490 -9.08 9.94 14.14
CA ALA A 490 -10.35 9.94 14.85
C ALA A 490 -10.17 9.85 16.36
N SER A 491 -9.26 8.98 16.85
CA SER A 491 -8.94 8.88 18.28
C SER A 491 -8.41 10.21 18.83
N LYS A 492 -7.55 10.91 18.08
CA LYS A 492 -7.04 12.23 18.48
C LYS A 492 -8.12 13.34 18.46
N LEU A 493 -9.09 13.22 17.58
CA LEU A 493 -10.25 14.14 17.58
C LEU A 493 -11.14 13.89 18.80
N LEU A 494 -11.36 12.64 19.21
CA LEU A 494 -12.15 12.33 20.41
C LEU A 494 -11.58 12.96 21.70
N GLU A 495 -10.26 13.15 21.78
CA GLU A 495 -9.59 13.80 22.92
C GLU A 495 -9.97 15.28 23.06
N VAL A 496 -10.55 15.91 22.03
CA VAL A 496 -10.81 17.37 21.97
C VAL A 496 -12.24 17.73 21.61
N LEU A 497 -13.05 16.78 21.14
CA LEU A 497 -14.47 16.93 20.89
C LEU A 497 -15.29 16.75 22.19
#